data_78ca486dad6171a69c15b293b208c2e6
#
_entry.id   78ca486dad6171a69c15b293b208c2e6
#
_cell.length_a   1.000
_cell.length_b   1.000
_cell.length_c   1.000
_cell.angle_alpha   90.00
_cell.angle_beta   90.00
_cell.angle_gamma   90.00
#
_symmetry.space_group_name_H-M   'P 1'
#
loop_
_entity.id
_entity.type
_entity.pdbx_description
1 polymer ?
#
loop_
_entity_poly.entity_id
_entity_poly.type
_entity_poly.pdbx_seq_one_letter_code
_entity_poly.pdbx_strand_id
1 'polypeptide(L)'
;MSKGAKNHHLKSNVNEFLNNKRNIEALTNVIDSFKNALEKQIPLTTVILSCETIFVELLRSHDMTIHIKSLQGKENSPENNYKQFLQERYIETFNLIIECLGSDKTSDAHQALTTCMKFIAIEGTNPLESHDNHQTEFPIVHLNKVISKLLLSHRIMKNVIVKLSEYTMFDDFCYFVWKLLLKNLIPTTKNDLNNEFIQNYLELLNVLIPASPNNNQKYAEQDDDDEKRFLCKVVKFDQQLLRKNVNKIWNFIVQWPHNDVTQRQLLVLLLEKVLVHLEKPALLTDYLMDTLDVGGQVSLLALQGIFILIHKYNMSYPNIYEKLYAMFEPEIFHMKFKPRLFHLADIFLSSTYLPETLVAAFAKRLARLSLVAPPQDIIIILFFIGNLIIRHPGLKRLICDAANGGHEISNDPFLMDECDPNKSFALQSSLWEIQLLKSHMLPYISQTAKNITSQPLPNREWDLGEYLEVKENDVSIH
;
A
#
# COMPACT_ATOMS: atom_id res chain seq x y z
N MET A 1 -5.95 -46.07 -3.79
CA MET A 1 -5.03 -46.08 -2.62
C MET A 1 -5.39 -44.95 -1.70
N SER A 2 -5.60 -45.18 -0.41
CA SER A 2 -6.02 -44.18 0.57
C SER A 2 -4.94 -43.09 0.78
N LYS A 3 -5.34 -41.86 1.13
CA LYS A 3 -4.40 -40.74 1.43
C LYS A 3 -3.31 -41.13 2.43
N GLY A 4 -3.58 -42.00 3.37
CA GLY A 4 -2.62 -42.47 4.37
C GLY A 4 -1.49 -43.35 3.81
N ALA A 5 -1.77 -44.19 2.82
CA ALA A 5 -0.77 -45.10 2.22
C ALA A 5 0.26 -44.34 1.36
N LYS A 6 -0.16 -43.27 0.66
CA LYS A 6 0.75 -42.43 -0.13
C LYS A 6 1.72 -41.59 0.71
N ASN A 7 1.24 -41.05 1.85
CA ASN A 7 2.09 -40.30 2.76
C ASN A 7 3.12 -41.19 3.49
N HIS A 8 2.77 -42.46 3.73
CA HIS A 8 3.70 -43.44 4.34
C HIS A 8 4.81 -43.80 3.36
N HIS A 9 4.47 -43.98 2.08
CA HIS A 9 5.46 -44.31 1.03
C HIS A 9 6.43 -43.15 0.76
N LEU A 10 5.95 -41.89 0.76
CA LEU A 10 6.80 -40.71 0.64
C LEU A 10 7.80 -40.62 1.80
N LYS A 11 7.34 -40.76 3.04
CA LYS A 11 8.22 -40.76 4.22
C LYS A 11 9.25 -41.90 4.20
N SER A 12 8.86 -43.07 3.71
CA SER A 12 9.78 -44.21 3.53
C SER A 12 10.90 -43.85 2.56
N ASN A 13 10.57 -43.32 1.37
CA ASN A 13 11.58 -42.92 0.36
C ASN A 13 12.51 -41.83 0.88
N VAL A 14 11.99 -40.82 1.63
CA VAL A 14 12.82 -39.79 2.26
C VAL A 14 13.82 -40.40 3.24
N ASN A 15 13.36 -41.30 4.13
CA ASN A 15 14.23 -41.96 5.09
C ASN A 15 15.25 -42.90 4.44
N GLU A 16 14.85 -43.63 3.39
CA GLU A 16 15.75 -44.49 2.61
C GLU A 16 16.88 -43.67 1.96
N PHE A 17 16.52 -42.50 1.36
CA PHE A 17 17.53 -41.62 0.75
C PHE A 17 18.47 -41.02 1.82
N LEU A 18 17.92 -40.51 2.93
CA LEU A 18 18.73 -39.93 4.01
C LEU A 18 19.70 -40.94 4.65
N ASN A 19 19.27 -42.20 4.76
CA ASN A 19 20.13 -43.30 5.28
C ASN A 19 21.18 -43.74 4.27
N ASN A 20 20.86 -43.69 2.98
CA ASN A 20 21.78 -44.05 1.90
C ASN A 20 21.70 -43.04 0.77
N LYS A 21 22.51 -41.98 0.86
CA LYS A 21 22.54 -40.86 -0.12
C LYS A 21 22.88 -41.30 -1.56
N ARG A 22 23.35 -42.55 -1.78
CA ARG A 22 23.62 -43.12 -3.13
C ARG A 22 22.36 -43.75 -3.76
N ASN A 23 21.24 -43.86 -3.03
CA ASN A 23 19.99 -44.39 -3.58
C ASN A 23 19.26 -43.34 -4.44
N ILE A 24 19.70 -43.22 -5.71
CA ILE A 24 19.15 -42.26 -6.69
C ILE A 24 17.66 -42.54 -6.98
N GLU A 25 17.23 -43.81 -6.93
CA GLU A 25 15.84 -44.21 -7.20
C GLU A 25 14.88 -43.61 -6.15
N ALA A 26 15.26 -43.62 -4.88
CA ALA A 26 14.44 -43.04 -3.82
C ALA A 26 14.25 -41.51 -4.02
N LEU A 27 15.29 -40.77 -4.44
CA LEU A 27 15.21 -39.35 -4.73
C LEU A 27 14.30 -39.08 -5.95
N THR A 28 14.51 -39.82 -7.05
CA THR A 28 13.68 -39.69 -8.26
C THR A 28 12.21 -40.00 -7.97
N ASN A 29 11.91 -41.01 -7.18
CA ASN A 29 10.54 -41.35 -6.79
C ASN A 29 9.86 -40.23 -6.00
N VAL A 30 10.58 -39.49 -5.16
CA VAL A 30 10.06 -38.31 -4.45
C VAL A 30 9.75 -37.19 -5.43
N ILE A 31 10.67 -36.89 -6.37
CA ILE A 31 10.48 -35.84 -7.37
C ILE A 31 9.33 -36.17 -8.34
N ASP A 32 9.21 -37.43 -8.77
CA ASP A 32 8.13 -37.88 -9.64
C ASP A 32 6.78 -37.88 -8.90
N SER A 33 6.80 -38.18 -7.61
CA SER A 33 5.62 -38.01 -6.77
C SER A 33 5.19 -36.55 -6.68
N PHE A 34 6.14 -35.60 -6.71
CA PHE A 34 5.85 -34.17 -6.74
C PHE A 34 5.22 -33.76 -8.07
N LYS A 35 5.80 -34.14 -9.21
CA LYS A 35 5.23 -33.89 -10.54
C LYS A 35 3.81 -34.43 -10.65
N ASN A 36 3.60 -35.68 -10.24
CA ASN A 36 2.29 -36.32 -10.21
C ASN A 36 1.28 -35.61 -9.29
N ALA A 37 1.74 -35.02 -8.18
CA ALA A 37 0.88 -34.26 -7.26
C ALA A 37 0.46 -32.93 -7.86
N LEU A 38 1.36 -32.26 -8.59
CA LEU A 38 1.06 -31.03 -9.35
C LEU A 38 0.00 -31.29 -10.45
N GLU A 39 0.20 -32.33 -11.27
CA GLU A 39 -0.75 -32.68 -12.33
C GLU A 39 -2.15 -33.02 -11.80
N LYS A 40 -2.22 -33.72 -10.65
CA LYS A 40 -3.49 -34.19 -10.06
C LYS A 40 -4.12 -33.23 -9.06
N GLN A 41 -3.55 -32.03 -8.88
CA GLN A 41 -4.02 -31.02 -7.93
C GLN A 41 -4.26 -31.55 -6.49
N ILE A 42 -3.41 -32.48 -6.04
CA ILE A 42 -3.44 -33.03 -4.70
C ILE A 42 -2.79 -32.01 -3.73
N PRO A 43 -3.09 -32.01 -2.42
CA PRO A 43 -2.40 -31.15 -1.46
C PRO A 43 -0.87 -31.29 -1.56
N LEU A 44 -0.18 -30.19 -1.80
CA LEU A 44 1.24 -30.18 -2.12
C LEU A 44 2.13 -30.04 -0.88
N THR A 45 1.57 -29.55 0.21
CA THR A 45 2.32 -29.24 1.46
C THR A 45 3.21 -30.40 1.93
N THR A 46 2.68 -31.65 1.92
CA THR A 46 3.44 -32.81 2.40
C THR A 46 4.62 -33.18 1.51
N VAL A 47 4.46 -33.01 0.20
CA VAL A 47 5.52 -33.31 -0.79
C VAL A 47 6.59 -32.23 -0.75
N ILE A 48 6.19 -30.94 -0.65
CA ILE A 48 7.08 -29.81 -0.50
C ILE A 48 7.96 -30.01 0.75
N LEU A 49 7.37 -30.35 1.90
CA LEU A 49 8.11 -30.63 3.14
C LEU A 49 9.07 -31.82 3.01
N SER A 50 8.68 -32.87 2.26
CA SER A 50 9.56 -34.00 1.99
C SER A 50 10.80 -33.60 1.18
N CYS A 51 10.62 -32.81 0.14
CA CYS A 51 11.71 -32.25 -0.65
C CYS A 51 12.58 -31.27 0.17
N GLU A 52 11.93 -30.44 1.00
CA GLU A 52 12.62 -29.54 1.93
C GLU A 52 13.59 -30.31 2.82
N THR A 53 13.10 -31.39 3.46
CA THR A 53 13.91 -32.20 4.38
C THR A 53 15.15 -32.77 3.69
N ILE A 54 15.00 -33.33 2.48
CA ILE A 54 16.09 -33.91 1.72
C ILE A 54 17.14 -32.84 1.34
N PHE A 55 16.71 -31.76 0.68
CA PHE A 55 17.66 -30.78 0.13
C PHE A 55 18.28 -29.89 1.20
N VAL A 56 17.58 -29.62 2.31
CA VAL A 56 18.17 -28.94 3.47
C VAL A 56 19.33 -29.74 4.04
N GLU A 57 19.16 -31.07 4.18
CA GLU A 57 20.23 -31.95 4.68
C GLU A 57 21.41 -32.02 3.71
N LEU A 58 21.15 -32.14 2.40
CA LEU A 58 22.20 -32.18 1.37
C LEU A 58 22.99 -30.85 1.29
N LEU A 59 22.32 -29.71 1.47
CA LEU A 59 22.99 -28.42 1.52
C LEU A 59 23.87 -28.27 2.77
N ARG A 60 23.35 -28.69 3.95
CA ARG A 60 24.08 -28.59 5.21
C ARG A 60 25.27 -29.51 5.29
N SER A 61 25.17 -30.71 4.70
CA SER A 61 26.27 -31.69 4.65
C SER A 61 27.32 -31.39 3.58
N HIS A 62 27.18 -30.31 2.80
CA HIS A 62 28.04 -29.96 1.65
C HIS A 62 28.16 -31.04 0.56
N ASP A 63 27.19 -31.98 0.51
CA ASP A 63 27.22 -33.08 -0.47
C ASP A 63 26.97 -32.59 -1.91
N MET A 64 26.49 -31.37 -2.08
CA MET A 64 26.26 -30.73 -3.39
C MET A 64 27.35 -29.70 -3.75
N THR A 65 28.30 -29.40 -2.86
CA THR A 65 29.28 -28.36 -3.10
C THR A 65 30.42 -28.87 -4.02
N ILE A 66 30.65 -28.18 -5.14
CA ILE A 66 31.74 -28.45 -6.09
C ILE A 66 32.83 -27.40 -5.92
N HIS A 67 34.05 -27.83 -5.65
CA HIS A 67 35.21 -26.94 -5.55
C HIS A 67 35.76 -26.63 -6.94
N ILE A 68 35.79 -25.34 -7.30
CA ILE A 68 36.33 -24.87 -8.56
C ILE A 68 37.73 -24.30 -8.30
N LYS A 69 38.78 -25.00 -8.77
CA LYS A 69 40.15 -24.48 -8.75
C LYS A 69 40.33 -23.47 -9.90
N SER A 70 40.77 -22.27 -9.58
CA SER A 70 40.83 -21.12 -10.49
C SER A 70 41.69 -21.32 -11.78
N LEU A 71 42.49 -22.38 -11.87
CA LEU A 71 43.40 -22.66 -13.01
C LEU A 71 43.06 -23.92 -13.81
N GLN A 72 42.20 -24.82 -13.34
CA GLN A 72 41.99 -26.13 -13.95
C GLN A 72 40.55 -26.46 -14.35
N GLY A 73 39.55 -25.59 -14.03
CA GLY A 73 38.16 -25.87 -14.29
C GLY A 73 37.57 -27.00 -13.40
N LYS A 74 36.40 -27.49 -13.77
CA LYS A 74 35.73 -28.60 -13.07
C LYS A 74 36.46 -29.90 -13.40
N GLU A 75 37.05 -30.56 -12.40
CA GLU A 75 37.64 -31.90 -12.61
C GLU A 75 36.53 -32.92 -12.89
N ASN A 76 36.63 -33.69 -13.98
CA ASN A 76 35.72 -34.79 -14.30
C ASN A 76 36.01 -36.01 -13.41
N SER A 77 35.65 -35.93 -12.13
CA SER A 77 35.66 -37.07 -11.22
C SER A 77 34.27 -37.69 -11.09
N PRO A 78 34.15 -38.99 -10.82
CA PRO A 78 32.84 -39.62 -10.57
C PRO A 78 32.05 -38.96 -9.42
N GLU A 79 32.77 -38.42 -8.43
CA GLU A 79 32.15 -37.68 -7.31
C GLU A 79 31.57 -36.34 -7.76
N ASN A 80 32.29 -35.60 -8.61
CA ASN A 80 31.80 -34.34 -9.14
C ASN A 80 30.61 -34.53 -10.07
N ASN A 81 30.55 -35.61 -10.85
CA ASN A 81 29.40 -35.98 -11.67
C ASN A 81 28.19 -36.28 -10.80
N TYR A 82 28.37 -36.96 -9.67
CA TYR A 82 27.28 -37.21 -8.73
C TYR A 82 26.80 -35.91 -8.05
N LYS A 83 27.70 -35.05 -7.64
CA LYS A 83 27.36 -33.75 -7.08
C LYS A 83 26.59 -32.88 -8.10
N GLN A 84 27.05 -32.89 -9.35
CA GLN A 84 26.33 -32.16 -10.43
C GLN A 84 24.94 -32.71 -10.66
N PHE A 85 24.74 -34.04 -10.66
CA PHE A 85 23.43 -34.66 -10.72
C PHE A 85 22.53 -34.19 -9.57
N LEU A 86 23.03 -34.15 -8.33
CA LEU A 86 22.27 -33.64 -7.18
C LEU A 86 21.90 -32.15 -7.35
N GLN A 87 22.81 -31.31 -7.86
CA GLN A 87 22.52 -29.92 -8.16
C GLN A 87 21.43 -29.77 -9.22
N GLU A 88 21.44 -30.58 -10.28
CA GLU A 88 20.38 -30.58 -11.30
C GLU A 88 19.01 -30.94 -10.72
N ARG A 89 18.97 -31.97 -9.86
CA ARG A 89 17.73 -32.37 -9.16
C ARG A 89 17.24 -31.30 -8.18
N TYR A 90 18.17 -30.62 -7.50
CA TYR A 90 17.85 -29.47 -6.65
C TYR A 90 17.22 -28.34 -7.44
N ILE A 91 17.84 -27.91 -8.55
CA ILE A 91 17.32 -26.85 -9.42
C ILE A 91 15.95 -27.22 -9.99
N GLU A 92 15.78 -28.47 -10.41
CA GLU A 92 14.48 -28.99 -10.88
C GLU A 92 13.40 -28.88 -9.79
N THR A 93 13.73 -29.37 -8.59
CA THR A 93 12.80 -29.32 -7.45
C THR A 93 12.47 -27.87 -7.05
N PHE A 94 13.48 -27.00 -7.04
CA PHE A 94 13.26 -25.58 -6.77
C PHE A 94 12.31 -24.93 -7.78
N ASN A 95 12.43 -25.24 -9.07
CA ASN A 95 11.52 -24.74 -10.10
C ASN A 95 10.09 -25.28 -9.90
N LEU A 96 9.92 -26.56 -9.53
CA LEU A 96 8.62 -27.15 -9.21
C LEU A 96 7.96 -26.46 -8.00
N ILE A 97 8.75 -26.13 -6.97
CA ILE A 97 8.25 -25.40 -5.79
C ILE A 97 7.82 -23.97 -6.17
N ILE A 98 8.56 -23.30 -7.06
CA ILE A 98 8.19 -21.98 -7.58
C ILE A 98 6.83 -22.04 -8.32
N GLU A 99 6.54 -23.11 -9.06
CA GLU A 99 5.22 -23.28 -9.69
C GLU A 99 4.09 -23.35 -8.67
N CYS A 100 4.35 -23.94 -7.50
CA CYS A 100 3.39 -24.02 -6.40
C CYS A 100 3.04 -22.67 -5.79
N LEU A 101 3.84 -21.62 -5.97
CA LEU A 101 3.49 -20.26 -5.52
C LEU A 101 2.18 -19.76 -6.14
N GLY A 102 1.85 -20.21 -7.35
CA GLY A 102 0.60 -19.89 -8.04
C GLY A 102 -0.58 -20.80 -7.67
N SER A 103 -0.47 -21.64 -6.65
CA SER A 103 -1.54 -22.54 -6.22
C SER A 103 -2.77 -21.78 -5.71
N ASP A 104 -3.98 -22.30 -6.01
CA ASP A 104 -5.23 -21.75 -5.47
C ASP A 104 -5.36 -21.92 -3.95
N LYS A 105 -4.63 -22.88 -3.38
CA LYS A 105 -4.59 -23.13 -1.94
C LYS A 105 -3.51 -22.28 -1.29
N THR A 106 -3.92 -21.34 -0.48
CA THR A 106 -3.01 -20.41 0.24
C THR A 106 -2.00 -21.15 1.12
N SER A 107 -2.37 -22.28 1.73
CA SER A 107 -1.46 -23.09 2.54
C SER A 107 -0.30 -23.66 1.73
N ASP A 108 -0.57 -24.16 0.51
CA ASP A 108 0.46 -24.74 -0.36
C ASP A 108 1.39 -23.63 -0.90
N ALA A 109 0.82 -22.49 -1.27
CA ALA A 109 1.61 -21.32 -1.73
C ALA A 109 2.49 -20.74 -0.60
N HIS A 110 1.97 -20.62 0.62
CA HIS A 110 2.75 -20.15 1.77
C HIS A 110 3.87 -21.13 2.12
N GLN A 111 3.59 -22.44 2.11
CA GLN A 111 4.63 -23.44 2.36
C GLN A 111 5.72 -23.40 1.27
N ALA A 112 5.31 -23.27 -0.01
CA ALA A 112 6.25 -23.13 -1.12
C ALA A 112 7.17 -21.92 -0.93
N LEU A 113 6.60 -20.76 -0.56
CA LEU A 113 7.40 -19.56 -0.29
C LEU A 113 8.40 -19.78 0.86
N THR A 114 7.93 -20.33 1.97
CA THR A 114 8.76 -20.59 3.16
C THR A 114 9.92 -21.53 2.80
N THR A 115 9.63 -22.60 2.04
CA THR A 115 10.65 -23.56 1.59
C THR A 115 11.66 -22.91 0.62
N CYS A 116 11.21 -22.08 -0.34
CA CYS A 116 12.11 -21.35 -1.23
C CYS A 116 13.04 -20.42 -0.44
N MET A 117 12.51 -19.66 0.51
CA MET A 117 13.32 -18.76 1.33
C MET A 117 14.31 -19.50 2.23
N LYS A 118 13.91 -20.65 2.75
CA LYS A 118 14.79 -21.53 3.54
C LYS A 118 15.93 -22.08 2.70
N PHE A 119 15.65 -22.49 1.46
CA PHE A 119 16.70 -22.91 0.53
C PHE A 119 17.68 -21.76 0.22
N ILE A 120 17.17 -20.56 -0.06
CA ILE A 120 18.01 -19.38 -0.29
C ILE A 120 18.92 -19.09 0.91
N ALA A 121 18.37 -19.17 2.14
CA ALA A 121 19.15 -18.95 3.36
C ALA A 121 20.29 -19.96 3.53
N ILE A 122 19.99 -21.25 3.34
CA ILE A 122 20.97 -22.32 3.55
C ILE A 122 21.98 -22.37 2.40
N GLU A 123 21.57 -22.18 1.15
CA GLU A 123 22.47 -22.10 -0.01
C GLU A 123 23.43 -20.91 0.09
N GLY A 124 22.97 -19.76 0.62
CA GLY A 124 23.84 -18.61 0.83
C GLY A 124 24.93 -18.83 1.87
N THR A 125 24.68 -19.71 2.87
CA THR A 125 25.70 -20.13 3.85
C THR A 125 26.55 -21.30 3.33
N ASN A 126 25.96 -22.16 2.48
CA ASN A 126 26.59 -23.37 1.92
C ASN A 126 26.49 -23.34 0.38
N PRO A 127 27.35 -22.58 -0.32
CA PRO A 127 27.23 -22.37 -1.75
C PRO A 127 27.45 -23.68 -2.54
N LEU A 128 26.73 -23.81 -3.65
CA LEU A 128 26.83 -24.96 -4.56
C LEU A 128 28.17 -25.02 -5.27
N GLU A 129 28.76 -23.86 -5.55
CA GLU A 129 30.11 -23.72 -6.10
C GLU A 129 30.98 -22.95 -5.11
N SER A 130 32.11 -23.54 -4.72
CA SER A 130 33.06 -22.93 -3.79
C SER A 130 34.30 -22.51 -4.58
N HIS A 131 34.60 -21.21 -4.57
CA HIS A 131 35.85 -20.65 -5.03
C HIS A 131 36.84 -20.57 -3.84
N ASP A 132 38.16 -20.54 -4.11
CA ASP A 132 39.23 -20.51 -3.10
C ASP A 132 39.12 -19.36 -2.06
N ASN A 133 38.31 -18.35 -2.35
CA ASN A 133 37.96 -17.32 -1.39
C ASN A 133 36.57 -17.64 -0.77
N HIS A 134 36.57 -18.10 0.44
CA HIS A 134 35.37 -18.41 1.26
C HIS A 134 34.40 -17.20 1.43
N GLN A 135 33.89 -16.63 0.35
CA GLN A 135 32.88 -15.58 0.40
C GLN A 135 31.50 -16.20 0.30
N THR A 136 30.72 -16.04 1.34
CA THR A 136 29.27 -16.33 1.29
C THR A 136 28.66 -15.50 0.17
N GLU A 137 28.10 -16.15 -0.83
CA GLU A 137 27.44 -15.48 -1.95
C GLU A 137 25.91 -15.61 -1.80
N PHE A 138 25.23 -14.48 -1.85
CA PHE A 138 23.77 -14.50 -1.82
C PHE A 138 23.23 -15.12 -3.13
N PRO A 139 22.32 -16.12 -3.09
CA PRO A 139 21.78 -16.80 -4.28
C PRO A 139 20.76 -15.92 -5.02
N ILE A 140 21.26 -14.87 -5.69
CA ILE A 140 20.45 -13.85 -6.38
C ILE A 140 19.59 -14.49 -7.47
N VAL A 141 20.07 -15.53 -8.14
CA VAL A 141 19.36 -16.20 -9.24
C VAL A 141 18.07 -16.84 -8.73
N HIS A 142 18.12 -17.52 -7.58
CA HIS A 142 16.96 -18.15 -6.97
C HIS A 142 15.97 -17.11 -6.44
N LEU A 143 16.48 -16.05 -5.77
CA LEU A 143 15.62 -14.94 -5.34
C LEU A 143 14.92 -14.26 -6.54
N ASN A 144 15.65 -14.02 -7.64
CA ASN A 144 15.07 -13.43 -8.85
C ASN A 144 13.95 -14.31 -9.43
N LYS A 145 14.11 -15.62 -9.47
CA LYS A 145 13.05 -16.55 -9.91
C LYS A 145 11.79 -16.44 -9.05
N VAL A 146 11.96 -16.38 -7.72
CA VAL A 146 10.82 -16.24 -6.77
C VAL A 146 10.10 -14.90 -7.01
N ILE A 147 10.82 -13.78 -7.00
CA ILE A 147 10.22 -12.45 -7.18
C ILE A 147 9.60 -12.31 -8.58
N SER A 148 10.27 -12.79 -9.62
CA SER A 148 9.70 -12.77 -10.98
C SER A 148 8.41 -13.57 -11.08
N LYS A 149 8.32 -14.74 -10.44
CA LYS A 149 7.08 -15.55 -10.44
C LYS A 149 5.94 -14.83 -9.72
N LEU A 150 6.22 -14.12 -8.63
CA LEU A 150 5.22 -13.34 -7.89
C LEU A 150 4.71 -12.14 -8.71
N LEU A 151 5.60 -11.47 -9.45
CA LEU A 151 5.24 -10.28 -10.22
C LEU A 151 4.61 -10.62 -11.57
N LEU A 152 5.18 -11.58 -12.32
CA LEU A 152 4.73 -11.95 -13.67
C LEU A 152 3.56 -12.95 -13.67
N SER A 153 2.99 -13.24 -12.51
CA SER A 153 1.78 -14.07 -12.44
C SER A 153 0.59 -13.36 -13.07
N HIS A 154 -0.22 -14.11 -13.84
CA HIS A 154 -1.51 -13.63 -14.36
C HIS A 154 -2.62 -13.59 -13.27
N ARG A 155 -2.23 -13.59 -12.00
CA ARG A 155 -3.12 -13.57 -10.84
C ARG A 155 -2.60 -12.59 -9.81
N ILE A 156 -3.51 -12.09 -8.98
CA ILE A 156 -3.16 -11.25 -7.84
C ILE A 156 -2.59 -12.14 -6.73
N MET A 157 -1.31 -11.94 -6.40
CA MET A 157 -0.53 -12.74 -5.46
C MET A 157 -0.45 -12.11 -4.06
N LYS A 158 -1.41 -11.27 -3.70
CA LYS A 158 -1.41 -10.46 -2.47
C LYS A 158 -1.07 -11.29 -1.21
N ASN A 159 -1.74 -12.43 -1.00
CA ASN A 159 -1.56 -13.25 0.21
C ASN A 159 -0.11 -13.78 0.34
N VAL A 160 0.50 -14.15 -0.79
CA VAL A 160 1.89 -14.66 -0.80
C VAL A 160 2.88 -13.52 -0.64
N ILE A 161 2.61 -12.37 -1.28
CA ILE A 161 3.45 -11.17 -1.16
C ILE A 161 3.42 -10.63 0.28
N VAL A 162 2.26 -10.60 0.93
CA VAL A 162 2.15 -10.20 2.35
C VAL A 162 2.99 -11.12 3.24
N LYS A 163 3.06 -12.43 2.95
CA LYS A 163 3.92 -13.36 3.69
C LYS A 163 5.42 -13.03 3.59
N LEU A 164 5.86 -12.37 2.52
CA LEU A 164 7.24 -11.88 2.40
C LEU A 164 7.62 -10.83 3.46
N SER A 165 6.63 -10.19 4.11
CA SER A 165 6.90 -9.22 5.19
C SER A 165 7.73 -9.83 6.33
N GLU A 166 7.64 -11.15 6.56
CA GLU A 166 8.45 -11.85 7.56
C GLU A 166 9.96 -11.79 7.27
N TYR A 167 10.32 -11.60 6.00
CA TYR A 167 11.72 -11.55 5.55
C TYR A 167 12.24 -10.11 5.41
N THR A 168 11.40 -9.10 5.52
CA THR A 168 11.82 -7.69 5.42
C THR A 168 12.67 -7.21 6.60
N MET A 169 12.72 -8.00 7.68
CA MET A 169 13.63 -7.76 8.80
C MET A 169 15.11 -8.02 8.45
N PHE A 170 15.39 -8.78 7.40
CA PHE A 170 16.75 -9.12 6.96
C PHE A 170 17.29 -8.08 5.99
N ASP A 171 18.37 -7.41 6.35
CA ASP A 171 18.98 -6.33 5.56
C ASP A 171 19.47 -6.81 4.18
N ASP A 172 20.07 -7.99 4.12
CA ASP A 172 20.56 -8.60 2.86
C ASP A 172 19.41 -8.95 1.91
N PHE A 173 18.30 -9.50 2.44
CA PHE A 173 17.11 -9.75 1.65
C PHE A 173 16.57 -8.44 1.02
N CYS A 174 16.38 -7.39 1.83
CA CYS A 174 15.93 -6.09 1.34
C CYS A 174 16.87 -5.54 0.28
N TYR A 175 18.19 -5.55 0.52
CA TYR A 175 19.19 -5.06 -0.41
C TYR A 175 19.10 -5.74 -1.78
N PHE A 176 19.05 -7.08 -1.80
CA PHE A 176 19.02 -7.82 -3.06
C PHE A 176 17.66 -7.71 -3.78
N VAL A 177 16.54 -7.68 -3.06
CA VAL A 177 15.22 -7.45 -3.68
C VAL A 177 15.17 -6.07 -4.34
N TRP A 178 15.61 -4.99 -3.66
CA TRP A 178 15.67 -3.67 -4.27
C TRP A 178 16.59 -3.61 -5.49
N LYS A 179 17.73 -4.30 -5.45
CA LYS A 179 18.64 -4.41 -6.59
C LYS A 179 18.01 -5.11 -7.79
N LEU A 180 17.22 -6.17 -7.55
CA LEU A 180 16.50 -6.90 -8.59
C LEU A 180 15.36 -6.04 -9.18
N LEU A 181 14.59 -5.36 -8.33
CA LEU A 181 13.52 -4.48 -8.79
C LEU A 181 14.05 -3.38 -9.70
N LEU A 182 15.14 -2.74 -9.34
CA LEU A 182 15.74 -1.65 -10.11
C LEU A 182 16.40 -2.10 -11.43
N LYS A 183 16.96 -3.31 -11.46
CA LYS A 183 17.76 -3.77 -12.61
C LYS A 183 16.96 -4.59 -13.62
N ASN A 184 16.15 -5.52 -13.14
CA ASN A 184 15.61 -6.59 -13.98
C ASN A 184 14.08 -6.56 -14.09
N LEU A 185 13.38 -5.91 -13.14
CA LEU A 185 11.93 -6.03 -13.00
C LEU A 185 11.19 -4.71 -13.29
N ILE A 186 11.88 -3.72 -13.85
CA ILE A 186 11.22 -2.56 -14.44
C ILE A 186 10.89 -2.91 -15.90
N PRO A 187 9.61 -2.99 -16.26
CA PRO A 187 9.23 -3.25 -17.65
C PRO A 187 9.78 -2.16 -18.57
N THR A 188 10.49 -2.56 -19.60
CA THR A 188 11.04 -1.65 -20.61
C THR A 188 10.04 -1.29 -21.69
N THR A 189 8.99 -2.08 -21.85
CA THR A 189 7.94 -1.88 -22.87
C THR A 189 6.56 -1.77 -22.21
N LYS A 190 5.72 -0.86 -22.72
CA LYS A 190 4.34 -0.67 -22.23
C LYS A 190 3.45 -1.90 -22.43
N ASN A 191 3.81 -2.80 -23.34
CA ASN A 191 3.02 -4.00 -23.65
C ASN A 191 3.15 -5.10 -22.58
N ASP A 192 4.15 -5.02 -21.73
CA ASP A 192 4.38 -6.01 -20.65
C ASP A 192 3.65 -5.63 -19.35
N LEU A 193 2.98 -4.48 -19.31
CA LEU A 193 2.29 -3.92 -18.15
C LEU A 193 0.85 -4.40 -18.07
N ASN A 194 0.64 -5.61 -17.53
CA ASN A 194 -0.69 -6.08 -17.19
C ASN A 194 -1.15 -5.50 -15.84
N ASN A 195 -2.46 -5.35 -15.64
CA ASN A 195 -3.02 -4.85 -14.39
C ASN A 195 -2.60 -5.68 -13.18
N GLU A 196 -2.53 -7.01 -13.33
CA GLU A 196 -2.12 -7.94 -12.29
C GLU A 196 -0.66 -7.71 -11.91
N PHE A 197 0.22 -7.47 -12.89
CA PHE A 197 1.61 -7.12 -12.65
C PHE A 197 1.73 -5.83 -11.83
N ILE A 198 1.02 -4.78 -12.21
CA ILE A 198 1.03 -3.49 -11.51
C ILE A 198 0.54 -3.66 -10.07
N GLN A 199 -0.56 -4.40 -9.86
CA GLN A 199 -1.09 -4.66 -8.52
C GLN A 199 -0.10 -5.44 -7.65
N ASN A 200 0.48 -6.52 -8.17
CA ASN A 200 1.48 -7.32 -7.47
C ASN A 200 2.73 -6.49 -7.13
N TYR A 201 3.14 -5.63 -8.06
CA TYR A 201 4.29 -4.75 -7.86
C TYR A 201 4.04 -3.72 -6.75
N LEU A 202 2.86 -3.09 -6.74
CA LEU A 202 2.46 -2.15 -5.69
C LEU A 202 2.34 -2.83 -4.32
N GLU A 203 1.78 -4.04 -4.26
CA GLU A 203 1.72 -4.82 -3.02
C GLU A 203 3.13 -5.21 -2.52
N LEU A 204 4.05 -5.56 -3.42
CA LEU A 204 5.43 -5.83 -3.05
C LEU A 204 6.12 -4.59 -2.48
N LEU A 205 5.94 -3.43 -3.09
CA LEU A 205 6.45 -2.17 -2.55
C LEU A 205 5.83 -1.82 -1.20
N ASN A 206 4.53 -2.10 -1.03
CA ASN A 206 3.85 -1.91 0.24
C ASN A 206 4.47 -2.75 1.37
N VAL A 207 4.96 -3.93 1.06
CA VAL A 207 5.68 -4.79 2.02
C VAL A 207 7.11 -4.29 2.27
N LEU A 208 7.82 -3.83 1.24
CA LEU A 208 9.23 -3.43 1.31
C LEU A 208 9.46 -2.04 1.91
N ILE A 209 8.50 -1.12 1.80
CA ILE A 209 8.64 0.25 2.30
C ILE A 209 8.03 0.32 3.71
N PRO A 210 8.83 0.65 4.75
CA PRO A 210 8.31 0.83 6.10
C PRO A 210 7.47 2.10 6.21
N ALA A 211 6.43 2.06 7.04
CA ALA A 211 5.53 3.20 7.26
C ALA A 211 6.18 4.37 8.03
N SER A 212 7.22 4.08 8.83
CA SER A 212 7.94 5.09 9.61
C SER A 212 9.45 4.92 9.45
N PRO A 213 10.21 6.02 9.27
CA PRO A 213 11.66 5.95 9.17
C PRO A 213 12.34 5.44 10.45
N ASN A 214 11.67 5.49 11.60
CA ASN A 214 12.24 5.12 12.89
C ASN A 214 11.98 3.67 13.32
N ASN A 215 11.17 2.90 12.60
CA ASN A 215 10.89 1.52 13.00
C ASN A 215 12.12 0.60 12.94
N ASN A 216 13.11 0.93 12.11
CA ASN A 216 14.36 0.15 12.07
C ASN A 216 15.31 0.47 13.27
N GLN A 217 15.09 1.58 14.01
CA GLN A 217 15.88 1.89 15.21
C GLN A 217 15.42 1.12 16.45
N LYS A 218 14.16 0.70 16.54
CA LYS A 218 13.67 -0.11 17.67
C LYS A 218 14.30 -1.50 17.77
N TYR A 219 14.85 -2.01 16.66
CA TYR A 219 15.56 -3.29 16.64
C TYR A 219 17.09 -3.12 16.79
N ALA A 220 17.62 -1.89 16.74
CA ALA A 220 19.04 -1.59 16.82
C ALA A 220 19.57 -1.42 18.26
N GLU A 221 18.71 -1.30 19.25
CA GLU A 221 19.13 -0.96 20.63
C GLU A 221 19.07 -2.10 21.64
N GLN A 222 18.65 -3.32 21.26
CA GLN A 222 18.40 -4.35 22.28
C GLN A 222 19.09 -5.72 22.13
N ASP A 223 19.81 -6.04 21.05
CA ASP A 223 20.53 -7.33 21.02
C ASP A 223 21.86 -7.22 20.27
N ASP A 224 22.96 -7.62 20.94
CA ASP A 224 24.31 -7.82 20.40
C ASP A 224 24.43 -9.01 19.41
N ASP A 225 23.32 -9.58 18.93
CA ASP A 225 23.25 -10.69 17.97
C ASP A 225 23.15 -10.16 16.53
N ASP A 226 24.27 -9.65 16.01
CA ASP A 226 24.38 -9.25 14.59
C ASP A 226 24.00 -10.37 13.61
N GLU A 227 24.06 -11.64 14.02
CA GLU A 227 23.70 -12.81 13.20
C GLU A 227 22.21 -12.87 12.84
N LYS A 228 21.32 -12.30 13.66
CA LYS A 228 19.87 -12.32 13.39
C LYS A 228 19.40 -11.29 12.36
N ARG A 229 20.26 -10.35 11.95
CA ARG A 229 19.95 -9.30 10.96
C ARG A 229 20.14 -9.72 9.52
N PHE A 230 20.76 -10.86 9.27
CA PHE A 230 21.09 -11.31 7.93
C PHE A 230 20.56 -12.71 7.67
N LEU A 231 20.03 -12.92 6.46
CA LEU A 231 19.56 -14.23 6.03
C LEU A 231 20.76 -15.18 5.76
N CYS A 232 21.79 -14.66 5.08
CA CYS A 232 23.00 -15.42 4.74
C CYS A 232 24.25 -14.56 4.49
N LYS A 233 24.12 -13.29 4.15
CA LYS A 233 25.25 -12.43 3.79
C LYS A 233 25.22 -11.11 4.52
N VAL A 234 26.33 -10.72 5.14
CA VAL A 234 26.45 -9.43 5.84
C VAL A 234 26.50 -8.28 4.82
N VAL A 235 25.33 -7.66 4.58
CA VAL A 235 25.17 -6.49 3.72
C VAL A 235 24.20 -5.53 4.41
N LYS A 236 24.68 -4.37 4.85
CA LYS A 236 23.83 -3.37 5.51
C LYS A 236 22.93 -2.66 4.49
N PHE A 237 21.67 -2.48 4.85
CA PHE A 237 20.68 -1.76 4.07
C PHE A 237 20.29 -0.47 4.80
N ASP A 238 20.91 0.65 4.42
CA ASP A 238 20.72 1.94 5.07
C ASP A 238 19.48 2.67 4.55
N GLN A 239 18.91 3.54 5.40
CA GLN A 239 17.78 4.41 5.02
C GLN A 239 18.07 5.32 3.82
N GLN A 240 19.32 5.76 3.65
CA GLN A 240 19.72 6.57 2.49
C GLN A 240 19.59 5.77 1.18
N LEU A 241 19.97 4.49 1.22
CA LEU A 241 19.83 3.59 0.08
C LEU A 241 18.35 3.33 -0.23
N LEU A 242 17.54 3.12 0.81
CA LEU A 242 16.09 2.99 0.66
C LEU A 242 15.49 4.23 -0.04
N ARG A 243 15.79 5.44 0.45
CA ARG A 243 15.29 6.68 -0.15
C ARG A 243 15.68 6.81 -1.62
N LYS A 244 16.94 6.56 -1.96
CA LYS A 244 17.42 6.59 -3.36
C LYS A 244 16.67 5.58 -4.24
N ASN A 245 16.44 4.37 -3.74
CA ASN A 245 15.76 3.32 -4.47
C ASN A 245 14.27 3.65 -4.66
N VAL A 246 13.59 4.12 -3.60
CA VAL A 246 12.20 4.57 -3.66
C VAL A 246 12.04 5.71 -4.68
N ASN A 247 12.90 6.74 -4.65
CA ASN A 247 12.82 7.86 -5.60
C ASN A 247 12.99 7.39 -7.05
N LYS A 248 13.93 6.46 -7.32
CA LYS A 248 14.13 5.90 -8.66
C LYS A 248 12.91 5.14 -9.15
N ILE A 249 12.41 4.20 -8.36
CA ILE A 249 11.27 3.35 -8.75
C ILE A 249 10.01 4.20 -8.90
N TRP A 250 9.79 5.16 -8.02
CA TRP A 250 8.61 6.03 -8.05
C TRP A 250 8.46 6.77 -9.38
N ASN A 251 9.55 7.30 -9.90
CA ASN A 251 9.56 8.01 -11.19
C ASN A 251 9.13 7.12 -12.37
N PHE A 252 9.33 5.81 -12.29
CA PHE A 252 8.86 4.87 -13.31
C PHE A 252 7.40 4.49 -13.12
N ILE A 253 6.99 4.20 -11.89
CA ILE A 253 5.64 3.70 -11.59
C ILE A 253 4.57 4.74 -11.90
N VAL A 254 4.82 6.01 -11.59
CA VAL A 254 3.87 7.10 -11.87
C VAL A 254 3.56 7.23 -13.37
N GLN A 255 4.48 6.82 -14.24
CA GLN A 255 4.31 6.88 -15.70
C GLN A 255 3.56 5.68 -16.29
N TRP A 256 3.30 4.66 -15.48
CA TRP A 256 2.58 3.48 -15.96
C TRP A 256 1.09 3.77 -16.21
N PRO A 257 0.44 3.03 -17.11
CA PRO A 257 -1.00 3.12 -17.29
C PRO A 257 -1.70 2.50 -16.07
N HIS A 258 -2.35 3.33 -15.26
CA HIS A 258 -3.11 2.88 -14.10
C HIS A 258 -4.60 2.83 -14.40
N ASN A 259 -5.29 1.79 -13.92
CA ASN A 259 -6.74 1.77 -13.82
C ASN A 259 -7.17 2.33 -12.45
N ASP A 260 -8.47 2.52 -12.23
CA ASP A 260 -9.01 3.09 -10.97
C ASP A 260 -8.53 2.34 -9.72
N VAL A 261 -8.40 1.01 -9.80
CA VAL A 261 -7.97 0.16 -8.68
C VAL A 261 -6.48 0.37 -8.39
N THR A 262 -5.64 0.32 -9.43
CA THR A 262 -4.18 0.49 -9.28
C THR A 262 -3.82 1.92 -8.92
N GLN A 263 -4.54 2.91 -9.44
CA GLN A 263 -4.35 4.31 -9.10
C GLN A 263 -4.68 4.59 -7.64
N ARG A 264 -5.77 3.99 -7.15
CA ARG A 264 -6.12 4.06 -5.72
C ARG A 264 -5.04 3.41 -4.85
N GLN A 265 -4.55 2.21 -5.20
CA GLN A 265 -3.47 1.54 -4.47
C GLN A 265 -2.19 2.38 -4.46
N LEU A 266 -1.83 2.97 -5.61
CA LEU A 266 -0.66 3.84 -5.75
C LEU A 266 -0.76 5.06 -4.83
N LEU A 267 -1.92 5.74 -4.79
CA LEU A 267 -2.13 6.89 -3.92
C LEU A 267 -2.11 6.52 -2.44
N VAL A 268 -2.72 5.40 -2.05
CA VAL A 268 -2.66 4.92 -0.66
C VAL A 268 -1.21 4.64 -0.27
N LEU A 269 -0.46 3.93 -1.11
CA LEU A 269 0.96 3.66 -0.87
C LEU A 269 1.77 4.96 -0.78
N LEU A 270 1.49 5.94 -1.65
CA LEU A 270 2.11 7.26 -1.63
C LEU A 270 1.91 7.94 -0.29
N LEU A 271 0.67 8.03 0.17
CA LEU A 271 0.29 8.78 1.36
C LEU A 271 0.81 8.14 2.64
N GLU A 272 0.72 6.81 2.75
CA GLU A 272 1.06 6.09 3.97
C GLU A 272 2.57 5.86 4.14
N LYS A 273 3.31 5.66 3.04
CA LYS A 273 4.69 5.19 3.12
C LYS A 273 5.69 5.99 2.30
N VAL A 274 5.40 6.24 1.04
CA VAL A 274 6.39 6.79 0.09
C VAL A 274 6.74 8.24 0.37
N LEU A 275 5.75 9.06 0.75
CA LEU A 275 5.88 10.51 0.90
C LEU A 275 6.97 10.91 1.93
N VAL A 276 7.15 10.09 2.97
CA VAL A 276 8.17 10.30 4.01
C VAL A 276 9.59 10.04 3.48
N HIS A 277 9.73 9.21 2.45
CA HIS A 277 11.03 8.82 1.89
C HIS A 277 11.43 9.62 0.65
N LEU A 278 10.53 10.45 0.09
CA LEU A 278 10.84 11.27 -1.09
C LEU A 278 11.78 12.42 -0.75
N GLU A 279 12.80 12.62 -1.61
CA GLU A 279 13.74 13.72 -1.47
C GLU A 279 13.12 15.07 -1.89
N LYS A 280 12.28 15.05 -2.92
CA LYS A 280 11.62 16.24 -3.48
C LYS A 280 10.12 15.99 -3.69
N PRO A 281 9.31 16.08 -2.62
CA PRO A 281 7.86 15.85 -2.73
C PRO A 281 7.16 16.85 -3.67
N ALA A 282 7.77 18.01 -3.91
CA ALA A 282 7.27 19.02 -4.85
C ALA A 282 7.04 18.48 -6.28
N LEU A 283 7.82 17.48 -6.70
CA LEU A 283 7.66 16.88 -8.04
C LEU A 283 6.35 16.09 -8.21
N LEU A 284 5.64 15.81 -7.10
CA LEU A 284 4.33 15.15 -7.13
C LEU A 284 3.17 16.11 -7.42
N THR A 285 3.42 17.41 -7.44
CA THR A 285 2.38 18.45 -7.60
C THR A 285 1.52 18.20 -8.82
N ASP A 286 2.13 18.08 -9.99
CA ASP A 286 1.41 17.92 -11.26
C ASP A 286 0.61 16.61 -11.26
N TYR A 287 1.24 15.51 -10.82
CA TYR A 287 0.56 14.22 -10.71
C TYR A 287 -0.67 14.27 -9.79
N LEU A 288 -0.56 14.91 -8.62
CA LEU A 288 -1.68 15.02 -7.68
C LEU A 288 -2.78 15.95 -8.21
N MET A 289 -2.41 17.04 -8.90
CA MET A 289 -3.38 17.95 -9.50
C MET A 289 -4.14 17.29 -10.66
N ASP A 290 -3.46 16.57 -11.55
CA ASP A 290 -4.10 15.80 -12.62
C ASP A 290 -5.02 14.70 -12.04
N THR A 291 -4.57 14.05 -10.97
CA THR A 291 -5.35 13.02 -10.29
C THR A 291 -6.59 13.60 -9.58
N LEU A 292 -6.52 14.83 -9.10
CA LEU A 292 -7.66 15.52 -8.48
C LEU A 292 -8.79 15.74 -9.50
N ASP A 293 -8.47 15.93 -10.78
CA ASP A 293 -9.45 16.15 -11.84
C ASP A 293 -10.17 14.86 -12.31
N VAL A 294 -9.68 13.67 -11.93
CA VAL A 294 -10.31 12.39 -12.26
C VAL A 294 -11.67 12.22 -11.56
N GLY A 295 -11.85 12.83 -10.39
CA GLY A 295 -13.09 12.71 -9.60
C GLY A 295 -13.15 11.47 -8.70
N GLY A 296 -14.22 11.37 -7.93
CA GLY A 296 -14.52 10.21 -7.08
C GLY A 296 -13.57 10.00 -5.89
N GLN A 297 -13.33 8.75 -5.53
CA GLN A 297 -12.47 8.40 -4.39
C GLN A 297 -11.00 8.72 -4.62
N VAL A 298 -10.56 8.67 -5.86
CA VAL A 298 -9.18 8.93 -6.26
C VAL A 298 -8.84 10.41 -6.06
N SER A 299 -9.75 11.29 -6.45
CA SER A 299 -9.65 12.74 -6.25
C SER A 299 -9.52 13.11 -4.76
N LEU A 300 -10.25 12.42 -3.89
CA LEU A 300 -10.16 12.66 -2.45
C LEU A 300 -8.80 12.26 -1.86
N LEU A 301 -8.23 11.15 -2.33
CA LEU A 301 -6.87 10.74 -1.95
C LEU A 301 -5.83 11.75 -2.45
N ALA A 302 -5.99 12.26 -3.68
CA ALA A 302 -5.13 13.31 -4.21
C ALA A 302 -5.23 14.59 -3.38
N LEU A 303 -6.45 15.01 -2.99
CA LEU A 303 -6.68 16.16 -2.11
C LEU A 303 -5.96 15.99 -0.75
N GLN A 304 -6.01 14.80 -0.17
CA GLN A 304 -5.29 14.49 1.06
C GLN A 304 -3.77 14.61 0.87
N GLY A 305 -3.25 14.13 -0.27
CA GLY A 305 -1.83 14.28 -0.63
C GLY A 305 -1.42 15.75 -0.74
N ILE A 306 -2.21 16.55 -1.43
CA ILE A 306 -2.00 17.98 -1.57
C ILE A 306 -2.03 18.67 -0.19
N PHE A 307 -2.96 18.29 0.68
CA PHE A 307 -3.01 18.81 2.05
C PHE A 307 -1.71 18.54 2.81
N ILE A 308 -1.17 17.31 2.74
CA ILE A 308 0.10 16.98 3.38
C ILE A 308 1.25 17.82 2.82
N LEU A 309 1.27 18.06 1.49
CA LEU A 309 2.29 18.90 0.86
C LEU A 309 2.18 20.37 1.29
N ILE A 310 0.98 20.89 1.44
CA ILE A 310 0.76 22.25 1.97
C ILE A 310 1.24 22.34 3.42
N HIS A 311 0.79 21.40 4.27
CA HIS A 311 1.02 21.48 5.71
C HIS A 311 2.47 21.16 6.12
N LYS A 312 3.06 20.06 5.57
CA LYS A 312 4.40 19.61 5.95
C LYS A 312 5.52 20.30 5.17
N TYR A 313 5.26 20.65 3.91
CA TYR A 313 6.30 21.19 3.01
C TYR A 313 6.07 22.66 2.64
N ASN A 314 5.05 23.29 3.24
CA ASN A 314 4.71 24.71 3.07
C ASN A 314 4.56 25.12 1.58
N MET A 315 3.94 24.24 0.79
CA MET A 315 3.70 24.48 -0.62
C MET A 315 2.38 25.22 -0.83
N SER A 316 2.34 26.15 -1.78
CA SER A 316 1.10 26.83 -2.17
C SER A 316 0.58 26.26 -3.48
N TYR A 317 -0.72 25.96 -3.51
CA TYR A 317 -1.41 25.45 -4.69
C TYR A 317 -2.45 26.46 -5.13
N PRO A 318 -2.29 27.06 -6.31
CA PRO A 318 -3.35 27.89 -6.87
C PRO A 318 -4.58 27.02 -7.14
N ASN A 319 -5.75 27.60 -6.98
CA ASN A 319 -7.05 26.98 -7.32
C ASN A 319 -7.46 25.72 -6.50
N ILE A 320 -6.72 25.37 -5.43
CA ILE A 320 -7.12 24.22 -4.61
C ILE A 320 -8.50 24.42 -3.96
N TYR A 321 -8.80 25.64 -3.53
CA TYR A 321 -10.09 25.98 -2.94
C TYR A 321 -11.22 26.00 -3.97
N GLU A 322 -10.96 26.36 -5.22
CA GLU A 322 -11.92 26.25 -6.32
C GLU A 322 -12.30 24.80 -6.58
N LYS A 323 -11.29 23.92 -6.65
CA LYS A 323 -11.50 22.48 -6.84
C LYS A 323 -12.23 21.85 -5.65
N LEU A 324 -11.84 22.19 -4.43
CA LEU A 324 -12.55 21.76 -3.22
C LEU A 324 -14.01 22.25 -3.21
N TYR A 325 -14.23 23.49 -3.61
CA TYR A 325 -15.56 24.09 -3.69
C TYR A 325 -16.44 23.39 -4.71
N ALA A 326 -15.90 23.03 -5.87
CA ALA A 326 -16.60 22.28 -6.91
C ALA A 326 -17.00 20.86 -6.48
N MET A 327 -16.29 20.24 -5.52
CA MET A 327 -16.63 18.90 -5.02
C MET A 327 -17.92 18.88 -4.17
N PHE A 328 -18.41 20.04 -3.72
CA PHE A 328 -19.66 20.13 -2.96
C PHE A 328 -20.86 20.26 -3.90
N GLU A 329 -21.33 19.08 -4.36
CA GLU A 329 -22.51 18.91 -5.21
C GLU A 329 -23.55 18.04 -4.50
N PRO A 330 -24.84 18.05 -4.91
CA PRO A 330 -25.88 17.24 -4.28
C PRO A 330 -25.58 15.74 -4.23
N GLU A 331 -24.86 15.22 -5.22
CA GLU A 331 -24.46 13.83 -5.36
C GLU A 331 -23.59 13.33 -4.19
N ILE A 332 -22.90 14.24 -3.50
CA ILE A 332 -22.01 13.89 -2.39
C ILE A 332 -22.72 13.16 -1.26
N PHE A 333 -24.01 13.46 -1.03
CA PHE A 333 -24.77 12.82 0.05
C PHE A 333 -24.95 11.32 -0.15
N HIS A 334 -24.82 10.84 -1.38
CA HIS A 334 -24.92 9.42 -1.74
C HIS A 334 -23.55 8.71 -1.83
N MET A 335 -22.46 9.45 -1.70
CA MET A 335 -21.10 8.92 -1.85
C MET A 335 -20.55 8.39 -0.53
N LYS A 336 -19.89 7.23 -0.59
CA LYS A 336 -19.26 6.59 0.59
C LYS A 336 -18.12 7.40 1.19
N PHE A 337 -17.51 8.28 0.42
CA PHE A 337 -16.37 9.10 0.85
C PHE A 337 -16.79 10.46 1.45
N LYS A 338 -18.08 10.74 1.56
CA LYS A 338 -18.63 11.97 2.16
C LYS A 338 -17.98 12.36 3.49
N PRO A 339 -17.86 11.44 4.49
CA PRO A 339 -17.28 11.80 5.79
C PRO A 339 -15.87 12.34 5.66
N ARG A 340 -15.08 11.72 4.79
CA ARG A 340 -13.67 12.10 4.57
C ARG A 340 -13.56 13.46 3.88
N LEU A 341 -14.45 13.77 2.92
CA LEU A 341 -14.47 15.08 2.29
C LEU A 341 -14.82 16.19 3.28
N PHE A 342 -15.86 16.01 4.10
CA PHE A 342 -16.23 17.00 5.12
C PHE A 342 -15.09 17.21 6.13
N HIS A 343 -14.43 16.15 6.56
CA HIS A 343 -13.27 16.25 7.45
C HIS A 343 -12.11 17.02 6.81
N LEU A 344 -11.73 16.68 5.59
CA LEU A 344 -10.67 17.39 4.87
C LEU A 344 -11.04 18.86 4.63
N ALA A 345 -12.27 19.15 4.24
CA ALA A 345 -12.76 20.52 4.05
C ALA A 345 -12.70 21.33 5.34
N ASP A 346 -13.06 20.73 6.48
CA ASP A 346 -12.96 21.38 7.79
C ASP A 346 -11.51 21.76 8.12
N ILE A 347 -10.54 20.85 7.82
CA ILE A 347 -9.13 21.12 8.01
C ILE A 347 -8.65 22.22 7.05
N PHE A 348 -9.00 22.18 5.76
CA PHE A 348 -8.62 23.21 4.79
C PHE A 348 -9.16 24.59 5.17
N LEU A 349 -10.38 24.64 5.72
CA LEU A 349 -11.05 25.88 6.13
C LEU A 349 -10.81 26.25 7.61
N SER A 350 -9.91 25.53 8.29
CA SER A 350 -9.54 25.84 9.69
C SER A 350 -8.67 27.08 9.83
N SER A 351 -7.97 27.48 8.75
CA SER A 351 -7.05 28.62 8.79
C SER A 351 -7.83 29.95 8.93
N THR A 352 -7.50 30.70 9.95
CA THR A 352 -8.08 32.04 10.22
C THR A 352 -7.60 33.12 9.25
N TYR A 353 -6.60 32.83 8.42
CA TYR A 353 -6.05 33.76 7.42
C TYR A 353 -6.77 33.70 6.08
N LEU A 354 -7.78 32.86 5.94
CA LEU A 354 -8.54 32.76 4.68
C LEU A 354 -9.38 34.01 4.43
N PRO A 355 -9.55 34.45 3.16
CA PRO A 355 -10.45 35.54 2.82
C PRO A 355 -11.89 35.23 3.25
N GLU A 356 -12.55 36.19 3.88
CA GLU A 356 -13.96 36.02 4.28
C GLU A 356 -14.89 35.71 3.09
N THR A 357 -14.59 36.25 1.91
CA THR A 357 -15.32 35.96 0.66
C THR A 357 -15.34 34.49 0.34
N LEU A 358 -14.18 33.82 0.46
CA LEU A 358 -14.02 32.42 0.19
C LEU A 358 -14.80 31.57 1.22
N VAL A 359 -14.61 31.84 2.50
CA VAL A 359 -15.29 31.07 3.57
C VAL A 359 -16.80 31.26 3.52
N ALA A 360 -17.27 32.50 3.21
CA ALA A 360 -18.68 32.78 3.00
C ALA A 360 -19.27 31.97 1.83
N ALA A 361 -18.50 31.81 0.75
CA ALA A 361 -18.94 31.01 -0.39
C ALA A 361 -19.18 29.53 0.01
N PHE A 362 -18.25 28.93 0.76
CA PHE A 362 -18.43 27.57 1.28
C PHE A 362 -19.64 27.47 2.22
N ALA A 363 -19.77 28.40 3.16
CA ALA A 363 -20.90 28.42 4.10
C ALA A 363 -22.24 28.55 3.35
N LYS A 364 -22.32 29.43 2.35
CA LYS A 364 -23.53 29.62 1.56
C LYS A 364 -23.87 28.44 0.65
N ARG A 365 -22.85 27.86 -0.03
CA ARG A 365 -23.03 26.64 -0.85
C ARG A 365 -23.54 25.48 -0.01
N LEU A 366 -22.94 25.25 1.17
CA LEU A 366 -23.40 24.22 2.11
C LEU A 366 -24.81 24.48 2.62
N ALA A 367 -25.18 25.75 2.93
CA ALA A 367 -26.51 26.12 3.31
C ALA A 367 -27.53 25.80 2.19
N ARG A 368 -27.20 26.04 0.93
CA ARG A 368 -28.03 25.64 -0.22
C ARG A 368 -28.18 24.12 -0.30
N LEU A 369 -27.08 23.39 -0.16
CA LEU A 369 -27.10 21.93 -0.18
C LEU A 369 -27.89 21.33 0.97
N SER A 370 -27.97 22.01 2.12
CA SER A 370 -28.78 21.54 3.26
C SER A 370 -30.28 21.46 2.96
N LEU A 371 -30.76 22.16 1.95
CA LEU A 371 -32.21 22.12 1.55
C LEU A 371 -32.56 20.81 0.80
N VAL A 372 -31.60 20.13 0.22
CA VAL A 372 -31.75 18.87 -0.53
C VAL A 372 -31.10 17.68 0.15
N ALA A 373 -30.40 17.91 1.24
CA ALA A 373 -29.65 16.89 1.97
C ALA A 373 -30.59 15.98 2.81
N PRO A 374 -30.17 14.72 3.05
CA PRO A 374 -30.82 13.87 4.04
C PRO A 374 -30.75 14.48 5.46
N PRO A 375 -31.69 14.18 6.35
CA PRO A 375 -31.79 14.79 7.69
C PRO A 375 -30.49 14.69 8.52
N GLN A 376 -29.78 13.57 8.43
CA GLN A 376 -28.49 13.37 9.14
C GLN A 376 -27.43 14.34 8.64
N ASP A 377 -27.38 14.55 7.32
CA ASP A 377 -26.40 15.41 6.67
C ASP A 377 -26.68 16.89 6.91
N ILE A 378 -27.94 17.26 7.05
CA ILE A 378 -28.35 18.64 7.42
C ILE A 378 -27.69 19.04 8.74
N ILE A 379 -27.65 18.14 9.74
CA ILE A 379 -27.01 18.43 11.03
C ILE A 379 -25.54 18.65 10.88
N ILE A 380 -24.87 17.79 10.11
CA ILE A 380 -23.42 17.90 9.83
C ILE A 380 -23.12 19.25 9.17
N ILE A 381 -23.91 19.62 8.16
CA ILE A 381 -23.77 20.90 7.46
C ILE A 381 -23.98 22.06 8.42
N LEU A 382 -25.00 22.01 9.27
CA LEU A 382 -25.28 23.06 10.24
C LEU A 382 -24.11 23.25 11.21
N PHE A 383 -23.57 22.18 11.78
CA PHE A 383 -22.42 22.27 12.66
C PHE A 383 -21.17 22.76 11.94
N PHE A 384 -20.98 22.32 10.70
CA PHE A 384 -19.87 22.80 9.86
C PHE A 384 -19.96 24.31 9.64
N ILE A 385 -21.13 24.83 9.23
CA ILE A 385 -21.36 26.27 9.07
C ILE A 385 -21.16 27.02 10.41
N GLY A 386 -21.65 26.45 11.51
CA GLY A 386 -21.48 26.99 12.85
C GLY A 386 -19.99 27.15 13.21
N ASN A 387 -19.18 26.14 12.96
CA ASN A 387 -17.73 26.18 13.17
C ASN A 387 -17.05 27.26 12.31
N LEU A 388 -17.44 27.37 11.03
CA LEU A 388 -16.91 28.44 10.17
C LEU A 388 -17.23 29.84 10.71
N ILE A 389 -18.42 30.07 11.26
CA ILE A 389 -18.81 31.37 11.83
C ILE A 389 -18.06 31.65 13.13
N ILE A 390 -17.77 30.61 13.94
CA ILE A 390 -16.96 30.76 15.15
C ILE A 390 -15.52 31.15 14.80
N ARG A 391 -14.93 30.49 13.81
CA ARG A 391 -13.56 30.75 13.33
C ARG A 391 -13.41 32.09 12.62
N HIS A 392 -14.45 32.50 11.88
CA HIS A 392 -14.48 33.74 11.07
C HIS A 392 -15.64 34.66 11.52
N PRO A 393 -15.43 35.51 12.52
CA PRO A 393 -16.50 36.34 13.09
C PRO A 393 -17.17 37.30 12.11
N GLY A 394 -16.50 37.67 11.00
CA GLY A 394 -17.06 38.50 9.94
C GLY A 394 -18.27 37.85 9.24
N LEU A 395 -18.38 36.51 9.29
CA LEU A 395 -19.52 35.78 8.73
C LEU A 395 -20.81 35.94 9.55
N LYS A 396 -20.78 36.50 10.77
CA LYS A 396 -21.97 36.75 11.61
C LYS A 396 -22.99 37.63 10.90
N ARG A 397 -22.54 38.53 10.01
CA ARG A 397 -23.42 39.37 9.21
C ARG A 397 -24.41 38.56 8.36
N LEU A 398 -23.96 37.40 7.82
CA LEU A 398 -24.82 36.52 7.01
C LEU A 398 -26.04 36.00 7.77
N ILE A 399 -25.96 35.85 9.09
CA ILE A 399 -27.06 35.45 9.98
C ILE A 399 -27.88 36.65 10.36
N CYS A 400 -27.28 37.80 10.69
CA CYS A 400 -27.96 39.01 11.13
C CYS A 400 -28.83 39.57 10.00
N ASP A 401 -28.31 39.64 8.79
CA ASP A 401 -29.05 40.14 7.63
C ASP A 401 -30.25 39.25 7.28
N ALA A 402 -30.12 37.94 7.45
CA ALA A 402 -31.22 37.00 7.31
C ALA A 402 -32.34 37.22 8.33
N ALA A 403 -31.99 37.60 9.56
CA ALA A 403 -32.97 37.88 10.62
C ALA A 403 -33.76 39.19 10.38
N ASN A 404 -33.13 40.16 9.71
CA ASN A 404 -33.71 41.45 9.43
C ASN A 404 -34.55 41.51 8.12
N GLY A 405 -34.70 40.37 7.44
CA GLY A 405 -35.46 40.29 6.18
C GLY A 405 -34.81 41.01 5.01
N GLY A 406 -33.48 41.16 5.03
CA GLY A 406 -32.73 42.03 4.15
C GLY A 406 -32.70 41.67 2.67
N HIS A 407 -33.07 40.46 2.28
CA HIS A 407 -33.23 40.09 0.86
C HIS A 407 -34.45 39.20 0.65
N GLU A 408 -35.29 39.55 -0.30
CA GLU A 408 -36.29 38.65 -0.83
C GLU A 408 -35.57 37.43 -1.48
N ILE A 409 -36.15 36.24 -1.26
CA ILE A 409 -35.59 34.98 -1.79
C ILE A 409 -35.42 35.02 -3.31
N SER A 410 -36.26 35.79 -4.00
CA SER A 410 -36.22 36.00 -5.45
C SER A 410 -35.01 36.80 -5.96
N ASN A 411 -34.30 37.51 -5.10
CA ASN A 411 -33.18 38.41 -5.44
C ASN A 411 -31.89 38.06 -4.69
N ASP A 412 -31.69 36.78 -4.35
CA ASP A 412 -30.42 36.36 -3.73
C ASP A 412 -29.24 36.53 -4.73
N PRO A 413 -28.27 37.38 -4.44
CA PRO A 413 -27.13 37.62 -5.34
C PRO A 413 -26.17 36.45 -5.48
N PHE A 414 -26.31 35.40 -4.64
CA PHE A 414 -25.42 34.24 -4.66
C PHE A 414 -25.58 33.43 -5.94
N LEU A 415 -24.42 33.20 -6.62
CA LEU A 415 -24.33 32.39 -7.83
C LEU A 415 -23.86 30.97 -7.46
N MET A 416 -24.80 29.99 -7.50
CA MET A 416 -24.50 28.60 -7.14
C MET A 416 -23.59 27.90 -8.16
N ASP A 417 -23.72 28.25 -9.45
CA ASP A 417 -23.02 27.63 -10.56
C ASP A 417 -21.62 28.23 -10.80
N GLU A 418 -21.23 29.29 -10.05
CA GLU A 418 -19.91 29.88 -10.15
C GLU A 418 -18.87 28.92 -9.54
N CYS A 419 -17.80 28.64 -10.32
CA CYS A 419 -16.72 27.76 -9.89
C CYS A 419 -15.72 28.46 -8.95
N ASP A 420 -15.52 29.78 -9.14
CA ASP A 420 -14.63 30.56 -8.29
C ASP A 420 -15.38 31.04 -7.04
N PRO A 421 -15.07 30.53 -5.83
CA PRO A 421 -15.76 30.93 -4.62
C PRO A 421 -15.69 32.43 -4.35
N ASN A 422 -14.63 33.12 -4.78
CA ASN A 422 -14.50 34.57 -4.57
C ASN A 422 -15.45 35.40 -5.43
N LYS A 423 -15.92 34.85 -6.56
CA LYS A 423 -16.85 35.51 -7.48
C LYS A 423 -18.32 35.11 -7.25
N SER A 424 -18.58 34.28 -6.28
CA SER A 424 -19.93 33.76 -6.00
C SER A 424 -20.91 34.78 -5.39
N PHE A 425 -20.45 35.98 -5.00
CA PHE A 425 -21.21 37.01 -4.29
C PHE A 425 -21.83 36.56 -2.95
N ALA A 426 -21.32 35.48 -2.36
CA ALA A 426 -21.87 34.92 -1.12
C ALA A 426 -21.90 35.91 0.05
N LEU A 427 -20.89 36.78 0.16
CA LEU A 427 -20.84 37.81 1.21
C LEU A 427 -21.93 38.91 1.08
N GLN A 428 -22.50 39.06 -0.09
CA GLN A 428 -23.62 40.01 -0.33
C GLN A 428 -24.99 39.36 -0.10
N SER A 429 -25.00 38.05 0.11
CA SER A 429 -26.17 37.24 0.42
C SER A 429 -26.38 37.08 1.94
N SER A 430 -27.41 36.35 2.34
CA SER A 430 -27.69 35.95 3.70
C SER A 430 -27.89 34.43 3.81
N LEU A 431 -27.76 33.87 5.01
CA LEU A 431 -28.02 32.45 5.27
C LEU A 431 -29.53 32.22 5.55
N TRP A 432 -30.40 32.66 4.63
CA TRP A 432 -31.86 32.49 4.76
C TRP A 432 -32.24 31.00 4.76
N GLU A 433 -31.43 30.11 4.20
CA GLU A 433 -31.66 28.67 4.22
C GLU A 433 -31.69 28.14 5.67
N ILE A 434 -30.82 28.64 6.55
CA ILE A 434 -30.84 28.28 7.98
C ILE A 434 -32.09 28.81 8.67
N GLN A 435 -32.58 29.98 8.25
CA GLN A 435 -33.88 30.50 8.77
C GLN A 435 -35.05 29.57 8.42
N LEU A 436 -35.07 29.04 7.19
CA LEU A 436 -36.08 28.04 6.80
C LEU A 436 -35.97 26.76 7.66
N LEU A 437 -34.74 26.30 7.93
CA LEU A 437 -34.53 25.09 8.75
C LEU A 437 -34.96 25.24 10.21
N LYS A 438 -35.14 26.46 10.73
CA LYS A 438 -35.75 26.68 12.08
C LYS A 438 -37.17 26.17 12.19
N SER A 439 -37.92 26.13 11.10
CA SER A 439 -39.29 25.60 11.01
C SER A 439 -39.32 24.17 10.46
N HIS A 440 -38.19 23.48 10.43
CA HIS A 440 -38.11 22.12 9.94
C HIS A 440 -38.95 21.16 10.81
N MET A 441 -39.58 20.16 10.16
CA MET A 441 -40.48 19.19 10.82
C MET A 441 -39.77 18.40 11.93
N LEU A 442 -38.50 18.09 11.76
CA LEU A 442 -37.68 17.33 12.73
C LEU A 442 -37.19 18.28 13.82
N PRO A 443 -37.55 18.06 15.12
CA PRO A 443 -37.20 18.97 16.21
C PRO A 443 -35.68 19.19 16.38
N TYR A 444 -34.87 18.17 16.19
CA TYR A 444 -33.42 18.28 16.36
C TYR A 444 -32.77 19.17 15.30
N ILE A 445 -33.26 19.16 14.03
CA ILE A 445 -32.77 20.08 12.97
C ILE A 445 -33.21 21.50 13.32
N SER A 446 -34.47 21.70 13.65
CA SER A 446 -35.02 23.01 14.06
C SER A 446 -34.25 23.59 15.24
N GLN A 447 -33.93 22.78 16.25
CA GLN A 447 -33.20 23.22 17.43
C GLN A 447 -31.75 23.57 17.09
N THR A 448 -31.08 22.77 16.28
CA THR A 448 -29.70 23.04 15.83
C THR A 448 -29.64 24.35 15.02
N ALA A 449 -30.59 24.55 14.09
CA ALA A 449 -30.64 25.79 13.32
C ALA A 449 -30.89 27.02 14.21
N LYS A 450 -31.74 26.89 15.27
CA LYS A 450 -31.94 27.95 16.28
C LYS A 450 -30.66 28.23 17.06
N ASN A 451 -29.93 27.19 17.49
CA ASN A 451 -28.69 27.32 18.26
C ASN A 451 -27.61 28.08 17.49
N ILE A 452 -27.45 27.81 16.17
CA ILE A 452 -26.45 28.49 15.33
C ILE A 452 -26.81 29.95 15.07
N THR A 453 -28.11 30.26 15.02
CA THR A 453 -28.56 31.62 14.78
C THR A 453 -28.78 32.41 16.06
N SER A 454 -28.78 31.77 17.24
CA SER A 454 -28.85 32.46 18.53
C SER A 454 -27.52 33.16 18.85
N GLN A 455 -27.65 34.36 19.47
CA GLN A 455 -26.48 35.07 19.95
C GLN A 455 -26.51 35.14 21.49
N PRO A 456 -25.39 34.95 22.20
CA PRO A 456 -24.03 34.66 21.65
C PRO A 456 -23.91 33.21 21.18
N LEU A 457 -23.07 32.98 20.13
CA LEU A 457 -22.70 31.65 19.72
C LEU A 457 -21.86 30.97 20.81
N PRO A 458 -21.88 29.61 20.88
CA PRO A 458 -21.03 28.88 21.82
C PRO A 458 -19.54 29.19 21.53
N ASN A 459 -18.74 29.26 22.61
CA ASN A 459 -17.29 29.52 22.48
C ASN A 459 -16.50 28.28 22.03
N ARG A 460 -17.15 27.12 21.94
CA ARG A 460 -16.52 25.85 21.55
C ARG A 460 -17.11 25.39 20.23
N GLU A 461 -16.22 24.94 19.36
CA GLU A 461 -16.59 24.30 18.10
C GLU A 461 -17.29 22.96 18.35
N TRP A 462 -18.17 22.58 17.43
CA TRP A 462 -18.80 21.27 17.39
C TRP A 462 -17.80 20.25 16.81
N ASP A 463 -17.71 19.09 17.44
CA ASP A 463 -16.89 17.98 16.93
C ASP A 463 -17.64 17.31 15.77
N LEU A 464 -17.16 17.55 14.55
CA LEU A 464 -17.71 16.94 13.34
C LEU A 464 -17.41 15.43 13.27
N GLY A 465 -16.34 14.96 13.91
CA GLY A 465 -15.93 13.56 13.89
C GLY A 465 -16.99 12.62 14.50
N GLU A 466 -17.65 13.06 15.58
CA GLU A 466 -18.74 12.30 16.22
C GLU A 466 -19.91 12.04 15.27
N TYR A 467 -20.24 12.98 14.38
CA TYR A 467 -21.36 12.90 13.46
C TYR A 467 -21.01 12.27 12.12
N LEU A 468 -19.76 12.30 11.74
CA LEU A 468 -19.28 11.74 10.48
C LEU A 468 -18.98 10.24 10.57
N GLU A 469 -19.07 9.61 11.76
CA GLU A 469 -18.65 8.21 12.01
C GLU A 469 -17.25 7.90 11.48
N VAL A 470 -16.37 8.90 11.43
CA VAL A 470 -14.98 8.73 11.03
C VAL A 470 -14.23 8.09 12.19
N LYS A 471 -13.94 6.80 12.08
CA LYS A 471 -13.04 6.14 13.03
C LYS A 471 -11.64 6.72 12.86
N GLU A 472 -10.98 7.05 13.97
CA GLU A 472 -9.61 7.59 13.99
C GLU A 472 -8.61 6.78 13.14
N ASN A 473 -8.87 5.48 12.95
CA ASN A 473 -8.07 4.59 12.12
C ASN A 473 -8.12 4.88 10.61
N ASP A 474 -9.13 5.62 10.13
CA ASP A 474 -9.26 5.97 8.70
C ASP A 474 -8.55 7.29 8.35
N VAL A 475 -8.04 8.00 9.35
CA VAL A 475 -7.44 9.34 9.22
C VAL A 475 -6.07 9.42 9.92
N SER A 476 -5.43 8.30 10.22
CA SER A 476 -4.09 8.32 10.82
C SER A 476 -3.08 8.92 9.83
N ILE A 477 -3.08 10.25 9.78
CA ILE A 477 -1.98 11.07 9.28
C ILE A 477 -1.21 11.51 10.53
N HIS A 478 -0.23 10.73 10.93
CA HIS A 478 0.75 11.15 11.92
C HIS A 478 1.98 11.72 11.26
#